data_2ef4223397254a534faac67f61959cd3
#
_entry.id   2ef4223397254a534faac67f61959cd3
#
_cell.length_a   1.000
_cell.length_b   1.000
_cell.length_c   1.000
_cell.angle_alpha   90.00
_cell.angle_beta   90.00
_cell.angle_gamma   90.00
#
_symmetry.space_group_name_H-M   'P 1'
#
loop_
_entity.id
_entity.type
_entity.pdbx_description
1 polymer ?
#
loop_
_entity_poly.entity_id
_entity_poly.type
_entity_poly.pdbx_seq_one_letter_code
_entity_poly.pdbx_strand_id
1 'polypeptide(L)'
;MKTVDMNSEEFKVELEKTWKFVEKVNSSFGWVQNPNEDVNEGVAMGLARNKLMYGKRFCPCFMVIGETKEEQKKADNRICPCKPAIEKEIPEDGLCHCGIFCTPEYVEKQTKEEVIEEVAHTHSRGLTKEEAMLLVEKEQLDGDELESLMEARALNMVDFFLLDVREQMEFNQTHINGTDKLIPTSNFYVGIEELNDKKESQIIVYCLSGSRSYQVQHAMKSLGFTKVGNLSHGIYSYRGEMTRG
;
A
#
# COMPACT_ATOMS: atom_id res chain seq x y z
N MET A 1 15.74 -8.77 -14.18
CA MET A 1 15.72 -8.35 -12.74
C MET A 1 16.02 -9.55 -11.87
N LYS A 2 16.75 -9.38 -10.76
CA LYS A 2 16.96 -10.46 -9.78
C LYS A 2 15.65 -10.65 -9.01
N THR A 3 15.01 -11.80 -9.16
CA THR A 3 13.86 -12.18 -8.32
C THR A 3 14.36 -12.64 -6.97
N VAL A 4 13.70 -12.24 -5.90
CA VAL A 4 14.02 -12.66 -4.52
C VAL A 4 13.00 -13.69 -4.09
N ASP A 5 13.47 -14.88 -3.76
CA ASP A 5 12.64 -15.89 -3.11
C ASP A 5 12.52 -15.53 -1.62
N MET A 6 11.33 -15.09 -1.23
CA MET A 6 11.06 -14.61 0.12
C MET A 6 10.91 -15.75 1.15
N ASN A 7 10.84 -17.01 0.69
CA ASN A 7 10.89 -18.18 1.57
C ASN A 7 12.33 -18.69 1.81
N SER A 8 13.31 -18.12 1.10
CA SER A 8 14.72 -18.53 1.21
C SER A 8 15.34 -18.18 2.55
N GLU A 9 16.34 -18.96 2.96
CA GLU A 9 17.15 -18.63 4.15
C GLU A 9 17.88 -17.29 4.01
N GLU A 10 18.29 -16.91 2.78
CA GLU A 10 18.90 -15.60 2.50
C GLU A 10 17.94 -14.46 2.85
N PHE A 11 16.67 -14.61 2.50
CA PHE A 11 15.64 -13.61 2.83
C PHE A 11 15.36 -13.54 4.32
N LYS A 12 15.19 -14.67 5.01
CA LYS A 12 14.94 -14.71 6.45
C LYS A 12 16.06 -14.01 7.23
N VAL A 13 17.32 -14.31 6.88
CA VAL A 13 18.49 -13.66 7.48
C VAL A 13 18.51 -12.15 7.22
N GLU A 14 18.14 -11.71 6.00
CA GLU A 14 18.08 -10.26 5.71
C GLU A 14 16.90 -9.60 6.41
N LEU A 15 15.79 -10.30 6.59
CA LEU A 15 14.63 -9.80 7.35
C LEU A 15 15.00 -9.57 8.82
N GLU A 16 15.71 -10.51 9.47
CA GLU A 16 16.22 -10.30 10.84
C GLU A 16 17.16 -9.09 10.94
N LYS A 17 18.04 -8.90 9.96
CA LYS A 17 18.91 -7.70 9.90
C LYS A 17 18.09 -6.43 9.69
N THR A 18 16.99 -6.53 8.99
CA THR A 18 16.10 -5.39 8.76
C THR A 18 15.36 -5.02 10.04
N TRP A 19 14.90 -5.98 10.84
CA TRP A 19 14.31 -5.68 12.15
C TRP A 19 15.30 -4.99 13.09
N LYS A 20 16.54 -5.47 13.18
CA LYS A 20 17.60 -4.80 13.94
C LYS A 20 17.89 -3.37 13.43
N PHE A 21 17.79 -3.17 12.13
CA PHE A 21 17.90 -1.84 11.53
C PHE A 21 16.74 -0.93 11.97
N VAL A 22 15.49 -1.42 11.95
CA VAL A 22 14.29 -0.68 12.39
C VAL A 22 14.41 -0.28 13.87
N GLU A 23 14.78 -1.23 14.74
CA GLU A 23 15.03 -0.96 16.17
C GLU A 23 16.09 0.12 16.39
N LYS A 24 17.20 0.04 15.63
CA LYS A 24 18.26 1.05 15.71
C LYS A 24 17.79 2.43 15.27
N VAL A 25 16.99 2.54 14.21
CA VAL A 25 16.41 3.80 13.75
C VAL A 25 15.49 4.36 14.83
N ASN A 26 14.56 3.55 15.34
CA ASN A 26 13.66 3.95 16.43
C ASN A 26 14.43 4.50 17.64
N SER A 27 15.44 3.77 18.10
CA SER A 27 16.28 4.22 19.22
C SER A 27 17.05 5.51 18.94
N SER A 28 17.45 5.73 17.68
CA SER A 28 18.24 6.92 17.30
C SER A 28 17.41 8.20 17.21
N PHE A 29 16.13 8.08 16.86
CA PHE A 29 15.21 9.21 16.65
C PHE A 29 14.17 9.36 17.76
N GLY A 30 14.09 8.44 18.72
CA GLY A 30 13.03 8.40 19.72
C GLY A 30 11.67 7.98 19.14
N TRP A 31 11.68 7.29 18.01
CA TRP A 31 10.48 6.78 17.37
C TRP A 31 10.12 5.38 17.90
N VAL A 32 8.90 4.97 17.60
CA VAL A 32 8.35 3.66 17.93
C VAL A 32 7.80 2.98 16.67
N GLN A 33 7.50 1.69 16.77
CA GLN A 33 6.83 0.96 15.70
C GLN A 33 5.33 1.32 15.66
N ASN A 34 4.70 1.09 14.52
CA ASN A 34 3.27 1.21 14.38
C ASN A 34 2.57 0.23 15.35
N PRO A 35 1.46 0.61 15.98
CA PRO A 35 0.66 -0.33 16.78
C PRO A 35 0.11 -1.50 15.95
N ASN A 36 -0.10 -1.30 14.66
CA ASN A 36 -0.50 -2.36 13.75
C ASN A 36 0.72 -3.20 13.31
N GLU A 37 0.79 -4.45 13.76
CA GLU A 37 1.89 -5.37 13.46
C GLU A 37 1.98 -5.73 11.98
N ASP A 38 0.85 -5.86 11.27
CA ASP A 38 0.82 -6.19 9.84
C ASP A 38 1.53 -5.11 9.00
N VAL A 39 1.39 -3.84 9.42
CA VAL A 39 2.12 -2.70 8.85
C VAL A 39 3.62 -2.89 8.99
N ASN A 40 4.05 -3.19 10.20
CA ASN A 40 5.47 -3.35 10.52
C ASN A 40 6.08 -4.51 9.72
N GLU A 41 5.41 -5.66 9.69
CA GLU A 41 5.85 -6.83 8.93
C GLU A 41 5.93 -6.54 7.44
N GLY A 42 4.87 -6.02 6.84
CA GLY A 42 4.81 -5.74 5.41
C GLY A 42 5.92 -4.78 4.96
N VAL A 43 6.16 -3.72 5.74
CA VAL A 43 7.23 -2.76 5.43
C VAL A 43 8.62 -3.36 5.66
N ALA A 44 8.83 -4.11 6.74
CA ALA A 44 10.11 -4.77 7.02
C ALA A 44 10.48 -5.78 5.92
N MET A 45 9.53 -6.59 5.47
CA MET A 45 9.71 -7.52 4.35
C MET A 45 10.05 -6.79 3.05
N GLY A 46 9.35 -5.69 2.75
CA GLY A 46 9.64 -4.86 1.59
C GLY A 46 11.06 -4.24 1.62
N LEU A 47 11.50 -3.79 2.80
CA LEU A 47 12.86 -3.27 3.01
C LEU A 47 13.92 -4.36 2.85
N ALA A 48 13.68 -5.57 3.37
CA ALA A 48 14.57 -6.72 3.23
C ALA A 48 14.69 -7.14 1.76
N ARG A 49 13.56 -7.25 1.06
CA ARG A 49 13.51 -7.54 -0.38
C ARG A 49 14.32 -6.50 -1.17
N ASN A 50 14.07 -5.22 -0.96
CA ASN A 50 14.77 -4.15 -1.66
C ASN A 50 16.28 -4.17 -1.36
N LYS A 51 16.68 -4.55 -0.16
CA LYS A 51 18.09 -4.73 0.19
C LYS A 51 18.75 -5.85 -0.62
N LEU A 52 18.07 -6.97 -0.80
CA LEU A 52 18.57 -8.11 -1.58
C LEU A 52 18.58 -7.81 -3.08
N MET A 53 17.56 -7.12 -3.58
CA MET A 53 17.44 -6.77 -5.01
C MET A 53 18.44 -5.69 -5.42
N TYR A 54 18.50 -4.61 -4.66
CA TYR A 54 19.17 -3.37 -5.06
C TYR A 54 20.44 -3.06 -4.23
N GLY A 55 20.71 -3.85 -3.19
CA GLY A 55 21.81 -3.61 -2.27
C GLY A 55 21.58 -2.47 -1.26
N LYS A 56 20.39 -1.84 -1.28
CA LYS A 56 19.97 -0.77 -0.36
C LYS A 56 18.55 -1.01 0.11
N ARG A 57 18.22 -0.55 1.33
CA ARG A 57 16.86 -0.55 1.85
C ARG A 57 16.08 0.63 1.29
N PHE A 58 15.73 0.56 0.00
CA PHE A 58 14.80 1.53 -0.56
C PHE A 58 13.42 1.38 0.09
N CYS A 59 12.75 2.52 0.30
CA CYS A 59 11.42 2.57 0.87
C CYS A 59 10.45 1.73 0.03
N PRO A 60 9.75 0.73 0.60
CA PRO A 60 8.91 -0.17 -0.18
C PRO A 60 7.61 0.49 -0.65
N CYS A 61 7.25 1.64 -0.10
CA CYS A 61 6.07 2.41 -0.51
C CYS A 61 6.27 3.19 -1.81
N PHE A 62 7.44 3.10 -2.42
CA PHE A 62 7.76 3.76 -3.69
C PHE A 62 8.42 2.77 -4.64
N MET A 63 8.11 2.92 -5.93
CA MET A 63 8.82 2.15 -6.97
C MET A 63 10.27 2.63 -7.06
N VAL A 64 11.20 1.67 -7.13
CA VAL A 64 12.62 2.00 -7.36
C VAL A 64 12.83 2.32 -8.83
N ILE A 65 13.29 3.53 -9.11
CA ILE A 65 13.55 4.03 -10.47
C ILE A 65 14.99 3.75 -10.85
N GLY A 66 15.20 3.20 -12.03
CA GLY A 66 16.50 2.88 -12.64
C GLY A 66 16.81 1.38 -12.60
N GLU A 67 17.32 0.86 -13.70
CA GLU A 67 17.71 -0.54 -13.86
C GLU A 67 19.14 -0.80 -13.36
N THR A 68 20.01 0.20 -13.51
CA THR A 68 21.41 0.14 -13.07
C THR A 68 21.63 0.88 -11.77
N LYS A 69 22.73 0.54 -11.06
CA LYS A 69 23.10 1.23 -9.80
C LYS A 69 23.38 2.72 -10.02
N GLU A 70 23.91 3.09 -11.19
CA GLU A 70 24.15 4.48 -11.57
C GLU A 70 22.85 5.26 -11.77
N GLU A 71 21.87 4.68 -12.45
CA GLU A 71 20.54 5.25 -12.63
C GLU A 71 19.82 5.39 -11.31
N GLN A 72 19.83 4.33 -10.47
CA GLN A 72 19.23 4.35 -9.15
C GLN A 72 19.81 5.43 -8.22
N LYS A 73 21.09 5.77 -8.38
CA LYS A 73 21.73 6.87 -7.63
C LYS A 73 21.32 8.25 -8.13
N LYS A 74 21.04 8.39 -9.43
CA LYS A 74 20.63 9.66 -10.05
C LYS A 74 19.15 9.93 -9.84
N ALA A 75 18.34 8.89 -9.74
CA ALA A 75 16.92 9.00 -9.46
C ALA A 75 16.66 9.36 -7.99
N ASP A 76 15.55 10.04 -7.72
CA ASP A 76 15.09 10.39 -6.37
C ASP A 76 14.48 9.17 -5.65
N ASN A 77 15.29 8.12 -5.51
CA ASN A 77 14.90 6.91 -4.81
C ASN A 77 15.02 7.10 -3.29
N ARG A 78 13.95 6.83 -2.58
CA ARG A 78 13.87 7.01 -1.13
C ARG A 78 14.54 5.84 -0.39
N ILE A 79 15.69 6.10 0.25
CA ILE A 79 16.38 5.14 1.13
C ILE A 79 15.83 5.30 2.56
N CYS A 80 15.41 4.20 3.18
CA CYS A 80 14.85 4.18 4.52
C CYS A 80 15.93 4.38 5.62
N PRO A 81 15.69 5.22 6.66
CA PRO A 81 14.60 6.16 6.76
C PRO A 81 14.77 7.30 5.76
N CYS A 82 13.72 7.62 5.01
CA CYS A 82 13.85 8.55 3.92
C CYS A 82 13.82 10.01 4.39
N LYS A 83 14.45 10.89 3.60
CA LYS A 83 14.54 12.32 3.93
C LYS A 83 13.17 12.95 4.18
N PRO A 84 12.13 12.74 3.36
CA PRO A 84 10.80 13.25 3.65
C PRO A 84 10.22 12.77 5.00
N ALA A 85 10.45 11.50 5.37
CA ALA A 85 10.00 10.98 6.65
C ALA A 85 10.66 11.71 7.83
N ILE A 86 11.98 11.98 7.73
CA ILE A 86 12.75 12.63 8.80
C ILE A 86 12.42 14.12 8.90
N GLU A 87 12.32 14.83 7.75
CA GLU A 87 12.25 16.30 7.73
C GLU A 87 10.84 16.83 7.77
N LYS A 88 9.83 16.03 7.35
CA LYS A 88 8.48 16.51 7.19
C LYS A 88 7.43 15.55 7.78
N GLU A 89 7.30 14.34 7.26
CA GLU A 89 6.16 13.46 7.52
C GLU A 89 6.02 13.14 9.03
N ILE A 90 7.09 12.64 9.67
CA ILE A 90 7.04 12.31 11.10
C ILE A 90 6.93 13.56 12.00
N PRO A 91 7.67 14.66 11.75
CA PRO A 91 7.48 15.89 12.51
C PRO A 91 6.10 16.52 12.38
N GLU A 92 5.45 16.46 11.23
CA GLU A 92 4.12 17.08 11.00
C GLU A 92 2.97 16.13 11.35
N ASP A 93 3.06 14.85 10.93
CA ASP A 93 1.96 13.89 10.99
C ASP A 93 2.14 12.81 12.06
N GLY A 94 3.32 12.73 12.68
CA GLY A 94 3.67 11.72 13.67
C GLY A 94 3.95 10.33 13.10
N LEU A 95 3.92 10.17 11.76
CA LEU A 95 3.99 8.89 11.06
C LEU A 95 4.78 9.04 9.76
N CYS A 96 5.69 8.11 9.45
CA CYS A 96 6.27 8.06 8.11
C CYS A 96 5.27 7.48 7.11
N HIS A 97 5.41 7.85 5.84
CA HIS A 97 4.49 7.43 4.78
C HIS A 97 4.25 5.93 4.68
N CYS A 98 5.24 5.10 4.99
CA CYS A 98 5.09 3.63 5.00
C CYS A 98 4.53 3.08 6.30
N GLY A 99 4.42 3.87 7.33
CA GLY A 99 3.82 3.50 8.60
C GLY A 99 4.74 2.81 9.61
N ILE A 100 5.97 2.41 9.27
CA ILE A 100 6.83 1.64 10.19
C ILE A 100 7.48 2.48 11.30
N PHE A 101 7.61 3.80 11.11
CA PHE A 101 8.16 4.73 12.09
C PHE A 101 7.10 5.73 12.51
N CYS A 102 6.80 5.76 13.80
CA CYS A 102 5.81 6.65 14.41
C CYS A 102 6.41 7.42 15.58
N THR A 103 5.81 8.55 15.92
CA THR A 103 6.06 9.16 17.23
C THR A 103 5.26 8.45 18.32
N PRO A 104 5.70 8.46 19.60
CA PRO A 104 4.91 7.94 20.70
C PRO A 104 3.52 8.60 20.80
N GLU A 105 3.44 9.91 20.54
CA GLU A 105 2.19 10.68 20.59
C GLU A 105 1.19 10.22 19.53
N TYR A 106 1.68 9.87 18.33
CA TYR A 106 0.84 9.29 17.28
C TYR A 106 0.22 7.96 17.74
N VAL A 107 1.02 7.07 18.33
CA VAL A 107 0.55 5.78 18.85
C VAL A 107 -0.48 5.98 19.96
N GLU A 108 -0.23 6.89 20.91
CA GLU A 108 -1.20 7.20 21.98
C GLU A 108 -2.53 7.71 21.42
N LYS A 109 -2.48 8.53 20.37
CA LYS A 109 -3.67 9.07 19.73
C LYS A 109 -4.47 7.94 19.04
N GLN A 110 -3.82 7.08 18.28
CA GLN A 110 -4.47 5.95 17.61
C GLN A 110 -5.14 5.01 18.61
N THR A 111 -4.45 4.67 19.69
CA THR A 111 -5.01 3.79 20.75
C THR A 111 -6.25 4.39 21.40
N LYS A 112 -6.31 5.73 21.53
CA LYS A 112 -7.50 6.41 22.07
C LYS A 112 -8.64 6.49 21.06
N GLU A 113 -8.34 6.66 19.77
CA GLU A 113 -9.33 6.70 18.69
C GLU A 113 -9.95 5.31 18.47
N GLU A 114 -9.18 4.22 18.51
CA GLU A 114 -9.70 2.84 18.43
C GLU A 114 -10.72 2.54 19.54
N VAL A 115 -10.49 3.01 20.76
CA VAL A 115 -11.44 2.84 21.88
C VAL A 115 -12.73 3.64 21.67
N ILE A 116 -12.69 4.74 20.92
CA ILE A 116 -13.87 5.57 20.63
C ILE A 116 -14.62 5.03 19.42
N GLU A 117 -13.94 4.49 18.41
CA GLU A 117 -14.55 3.94 17.18
C GLU A 117 -15.25 2.58 17.41
N GLU A 118 -14.83 1.79 18.39
CA GLU A 118 -15.55 0.54 18.76
C GLU A 118 -17.00 0.81 19.21
N VAL A 119 -17.34 2.06 19.51
CA VAL A 119 -18.68 2.51 19.91
C VAL A 119 -19.49 3.14 18.75
N ALA A 120 -18.87 3.45 17.63
CA ALA A 120 -19.46 4.28 16.55
C ALA A 120 -19.63 3.59 15.19
N HIS A 121 -19.59 2.25 15.11
CA HIS A 121 -19.94 1.56 13.86
C HIS A 121 -21.44 1.66 13.58
N THR A 122 -21.85 2.83 13.11
CA THR A 122 -23.11 2.97 12.40
C THR A 122 -22.87 2.62 10.94
N HIS A 123 -23.49 1.54 10.54
CA HIS A 123 -23.63 1.00 9.19
C HIS A 123 -23.44 2.01 8.07
N SER A 124 -22.66 1.63 7.03
CA SER A 124 -22.64 2.33 5.77
C SER A 124 -24.09 2.59 5.32
N ARG A 125 -24.41 3.83 5.01
CA ARG A 125 -25.68 4.12 4.32
C ARG A 125 -25.53 3.49 2.96
N GLY A 126 -26.31 2.45 2.66
CA GLY A 126 -26.32 1.84 1.35
C GLY A 126 -26.45 2.91 0.27
N LEU A 127 -25.54 2.88 -0.71
CA LEU A 127 -25.57 3.80 -1.86
C LEU A 127 -26.80 3.49 -2.72
N THR A 128 -27.42 4.53 -3.27
CA THR A 128 -28.29 4.36 -4.44
C THR A 128 -27.42 4.00 -5.66
N LYS A 129 -28.04 3.46 -6.70
CA LYS A 129 -27.32 3.10 -7.91
C LYS A 129 -26.64 4.32 -8.55
N GLU A 130 -27.31 5.46 -8.55
CA GLU A 130 -26.82 6.72 -9.09
C GLU A 130 -25.60 7.23 -8.29
N GLU A 131 -25.66 7.18 -6.97
CA GLU A 131 -24.55 7.54 -6.10
C GLU A 131 -23.36 6.61 -6.30
N ALA A 132 -23.57 5.29 -6.41
CA ALA A 132 -22.52 4.33 -6.67
C ALA A 132 -21.83 4.56 -8.03
N MET A 133 -22.61 4.89 -9.07
CA MET A 133 -22.06 5.21 -10.40
C MET A 133 -21.22 6.48 -10.40
N LEU A 134 -21.59 7.50 -9.62
CA LEU A 134 -20.80 8.72 -9.48
C LEU A 134 -19.54 8.47 -8.62
N LEU A 135 -19.68 7.68 -7.55
CA LEU A 135 -18.60 7.43 -6.63
C LEU A 135 -17.49 6.60 -7.28
N VAL A 136 -17.83 5.58 -8.06
CA VAL A 136 -16.86 4.69 -8.71
C VAL A 136 -15.96 5.42 -9.73
N GLU A 137 -16.40 6.57 -10.25
CA GLU A 137 -15.64 7.39 -11.20
C GLU A 137 -14.60 8.31 -10.51
N LYS A 138 -14.58 8.38 -9.18
CA LYS A 138 -13.61 9.21 -8.46
C LYS A 138 -12.18 8.70 -8.70
N GLU A 139 -11.28 9.64 -8.89
CA GLU A 139 -9.85 9.34 -9.06
C GLU A 139 -9.17 8.94 -7.75
N GLN A 140 -9.65 9.47 -6.61
CA GLN A 140 -9.15 9.17 -5.28
C GLN A 140 -10.33 8.80 -4.39
N LEU A 141 -10.27 7.59 -3.84
CA LEU A 141 -11.26 7.03 -2.92
C LEU A 141 -10.63 6.89 -1.53
N ASP A 142 -11.41 7.06 -0.50
CA ASP A 142 -11.05 6.66 0.84
C ASP A 142 -11.57 5.23 1.16
N GLY A 143 -11.28 4.75 2.39
CA GLY A 143 -11.64 3.40 2.81
C GLY A 143 -13.14 3.16 2.90
N ASP A 144 -13.89 4.13 3.42
CA ASP A 144 -15.35 4.04 3.61
C ASP A 144 -16.07 4.11 2.26
N GLU A 145 -15.55 4.92 1.34
CA GLU A 145 -16.06 5.01 -0.04
C GLU A 145 -15.86 3.70 -0.79
N LEU A 146 -14.69 3.05 -0.63
CA LEU A 146 -14.46 1.74 -1.25
C LEU A 146 -15.33 0.66 -0.61
N GLU A 147 -15.52 0.66 0.71
CA GLU A 147 -16.43 -0.27 1.39
C GLU A 147 -17.85 -0.16 0.85
N SER A 148 -18.38 1.05 0.74
CA SER A 148 -19.69 1.32 0.16
C SER A 148 -19.79 0.87 -1.29
N LEU A 149 -18.73 1.03 -2.09
CA LEU A 149 -18.67 0.52 -3.47
C LEU A 149 -18.62 -1.00 -3.54
N MET A 150 -17.94 -1.67 -2.62
CA MET A 150 -17.91 -3.13 -2.55
C MET A 150 -19.30 -3.70 -2.24
N GLU A 151 -20.05 -3.07 -1.34
CA GLU A 151 -21.45 -3.41 -1.08
C GLU A 151 -22.32 -3.19 -2.32
N ALA A 152 -22.20 -2.04 -2.98
CA ALA A 152 -22.96 -1.73 -4.19
C ALA A 152 -22.62 -2.71 -5.33
N ARG A 153 -21.34 -3.15 -5.44
CA ARG A 153 -20.90 -4.17 -6.39
C ARG A 153 -21.54 -5.54 -6.09
N ALA A 154 -21.58 -5.93 -4.82
CA ALA A 154 -22.23 -7.19 -4.40
C ALA A 154 -23.74 -7.20 -4.71
N LEU A 155 -24.39 -6.03 -4.72
CA LEU A 155 -25.79 -5.83 -5.10
C LEU A 155 -26.00 -5.62 -6.62
N ASN A 156 -24.96 -5.75 -7.44
CA ASN A 156 -24.98 -5.51 -8.88
C ASN A 156 -25.45 -4.09 -9.29
N MET A 157 -25.21 -3.09 -8.46
CA MET A 157 -25.53 -1.69 -8.75
C MET A 157 -24.45 -1.03 -9.59
N VAL A 158 -23.19 -1.42 -9.38
CA VAL A 158 -22.00 -0.92 -10.06
C VAL A 158 -21.03 -2.07 -10.33
N ASP A 159 -20.21 -1.95 -11.36
CA ASP A 159 -19.13 -2.90 -11.65
C ASP A 159 -17.80 -2.17 -11.79
N PHE A 160 -16.76 -2.75 -11.22
CA PHE A 160 -15.38 -2.29 -11.35
C PHE A 160 -14.41 -3.44 -11.08
N PHE A 161 -13.21 -3.30 -11.58
CA PHE A 161 -12.12 -4.24 -11.37
C PHE A 161 -11.24 -3.77 -10.22
N LEU A 162 -11.12 -4.56 -9.16
CA LEU A 162 -10.30 -4.24 -7.99
C LEU A 162 -8.91 -4.87 -8.12
N LEU A 163 -7.89 -4.02 -8.24
CA LEU A 163 -6.51 -4.42 -8.49
C LEU A 163 -5.62 -4.16 -7.27
N ASP A 164 -5.04 -5.23 -6.70
CA ASP A 164 -3.97 -5.12 -5.71
C ASP A 164 -2.61 -4.99 -6.42
N VAL A 165 -1.80 -4.02 -6.01
CA VAL A 165 -0.45 -3.83 -6.55
C VAL A 165 0.65 -4.03 -5.50
N ARG A 166 0.30 -4.65 -4.39
CA ARG A 166 1.26 -5.07 -3.37
C ARG A 166 2.07 -6.28 -3.84
N GLU A 167 2.99 -6.71 -3.03
CA GLU A 167 3.74 -7.92 -3.34
C GLU A 167 2.94 -9.18 -2.96
N GLN A 168 3.27 -10.32 -3.60
CA GLN A 168 2.58 -11.60 -3.39
C GLN A 168 2.46 -12.00 -1.92
N MET A 169 3.48 -11.71 -1.10
CA MET A 169 3.44 -12.05 0.32
C MET A 169 2.48 -11.17 1.11
N GLU A 170 2.40 -9.88 0.79
CA GLU A 170 1.43 -8.97 1.42
C GLU A 170 0.00 -9.44 1.09
N PHE A 171 -0.23 -9.84 -0.17
CA PHE A 171 -1.50 -10.38 -0.62
C PHE A 171 -1.86 -11.69 0.09
N ASN A 172 -0.91 -12.60 0.24
CA ASN A 172 -1.12 -13.88 0.90
C ASN A 172 -1.40 -13.74 2.40
N GLN A 173 -0.87 -12.71 3.06
CA GLN A 173 -1.18 -12.44 4.47
C GLN A 173 -2.64 -12.00 4.63
N THR A 174 -3.02 -10.98 3.90
CA THR A 174 -4.38 -10.45 3.89
C THR A 174 -4.62 -9.60 2.65
N HIS A 175 -5.82 -9.60 2.12
CA HIS A 175 -6.23 -8.75 1.00
C HIS A 175 -7.73 -8.42 1.10
N ILE A 176 -8.18 -7.41 0.38
CA ILE A 176 -9.60 -7.03 0.33
C ILE A 176 -10.38 -8.17 -0.31
N ASN A 177 -11.41 -8.66 0.37
CA ASN A 177 -12.29 -9.67 -0.19
C ASN A 177 -12.92 -9.17 -1.50
N GLY A 178 -12.93 -10.00 -2.54
CA GLY A 178 -13.41 -9.58 -3.87
C GLY A 178 -12.35 -8.85 -4.73
N THR A 179 -11.07 -8.85 -4.33
CA THR A 179 -9.96 -8.44 -5.22
C THR A 179 -9.91 -9.34 -6.45
N ASP A 180 -9.97 -8.73 -7.64
CA ASP A 180 -10.03 -9.47 -8.91
C ASP A 180 -8.65 -9.96 -9.36
N LYS A 181 -7.59 -9.17 -9.08
CA LYS A 181 -6.24 -9.53 -9.49
C LYS A 181 -5.18 -8.88 -8.60
N LEU A 182 -4.05 -9.58 -8.50
CA LEU A 182 -2.79 -9.07 -7.98
C LEU A 182 -1.82 -8.85 -9.14
N ILE A 183 -1.27 -7.64 -9.25
CA ILE A 183 -0.13 -7.33 -10.12
C ILE A 183 0.93 -6.62 -9.28
N PRO A 184 1.94 -7.34 -8.77
CA PRO A 184 2.96 -6.75 -7.91
C PRO A 184 3.70 -5.61 -8.59
N THR A 185 3.96 -4.52 -7.85
CA THR A 185 4.73 -3.39 -8.38
C THR A 185 6.12 -3.78 -8.88
N SER A 186 6.72 -4.83 -8.33
CA SER A 186 8.00 -5.37 -8.79
C SER A 186 7.95 -5.97 -10.21
N ASN A 187 6.77 -6.33 -10.72
CA ASN A 187 6.55 -6.90 -12.04
C ASN A 187 5.43 -6.19 -12.82
N PHE A 188 5.15 -4.94 -12.47
CA PHE A 188 3.98 -4.22 -12.96
C PHE A 188 3.89 -4.16 -14.49
N TYR A 189 4.97 -3.74 -15.16
CA TYR A 189 4.94 -3.54 -16.61
C TYR A 189 4.74 -4.83 -17.42
N VAL A 190 5.08 -5.99 -16.87
CA VAL A 190 4.80 -7.28 -17.51
C VAL A 190 3.37 -7.71 -17.17
N GLY A 191 2.99 -7.61 -15.89
CA GLY A 191 1.66 -8.05 -15.44
C GLY A 191 0.50 -7.23 -16.00
N ILE A 192 0.71 -5.93 -16.25
CA ILE A 192 -0.36 -5.05 -16.75
C ILE A 192 -0.78 -5.38 -18.18
N GLU A 193 0.07 -6.07 -18.96
CA GLU A 193 -0.28 -6.52 -20.32
C GLU A 193 -1.49 -7.45 -20.31
N GLU A 194 -1.70 -8.20 -19.23
CA GLU A 194 -2.84 -9.10 -19.06
C GLU A 194 -4.19 -8.36 -18.92
N LEU A 195 -4.15 -7.04 -18.70
CA LEU A 195 -5.34 -6.17 -18.61
C LEU A 195 -5.56 -5.30 -19.85
N ASN A 196 -4.88 -5.59 -20.97
CA ASN A 196 -5.02 -4.77 -22.19
C ASN A 196 -6.45 -4.73 -22.75
N ASP A 197 -7.26 -5.74 -22.48
CA ASP A 197 -8.68 -5.81 -22.82
C ASP A 197 -9.57 -4.97 -21.90
N LYS A 198 -9.05 -4.47 -20.79
CA LYS A 198 -9.79 -3.70 -19.75
C LYS A 198 -9.47 -2.21 -19.72
N LYS A 199 -8.86 -1.66 -20.79
CA LYS A 199 -8.45 -0.24 -20.83
C LYS A 199 -9.61 0.76 -20.65
N GLU A 200 -10.80 0.38 -21.06
CA GLU A 200 -12.02 1.19 -20.94
C GLU A 200 -12.85 0.81 -19.69
N SER A 201 -12.45 -0.23 -18.96
CA SER A 201 -13.15 -0.67 -17.76
C SER A 201 -12.82 0.24 -16.58
N GLN A 202 -13.76 0.34 -15.64
CA GLN A 202 -13.49 1.00 -14.36
C GLN A 202 -12.56 0.12 -13.52
N ILE A 203 -11.40 0.64 -13.12
CA ILE A 203 -10.43 -0.08 -12.30
C ILE A 203 -10.14 0.74 -11.06
N ILE A 204 -10.18 0.12 -9.89
CA ILE A 204 -9.74 0.71 -8.63
C ILE A 204 -8.47 -0.02 -8.21
N VAL A 205 -7.40 0.75 -7.99
CA VAL A 205 -6.09 0.21 -7.60
C VAL A 205 -5.83 0.49 -6.15
N TYR A 206 -5.34 -0.50 -5.41
CA TYR A 206 -4.91 -0.29 -4.03
C TYR A 206 -3.54 -0.89 -3.75
N CYS A 207 -2.89 -0.35 -2.74
CA CYS A 207 -1.70 -0.94 -2.12
C CYS A 207 -1.78 -0.85 -0.60
N LEU A 208 -0.66 -0.87 0.09
CA LEU A 208 -0.62 -0.83 1.55
C LEU A 208 -1.09 0.54 2.10
N SER A 209 -0.52 1.64 1.59
CA SER A 209 -0.73 3.02 2.10
C SER A 209 -1.15 4.03 1.02
N GLY A 210 -1.52 3.58 -0.17
CA GLY A 210 -1.95 4.43 -1.29
C GLY A 210 -0.85 4.92 -2.23
N SER A 211 0.43 4.93 -1.84
CA SER A 211 1.50 5.51 -2.66
C SER A 211 1.90 4.70 -3.88
N ARG A 212 2.08 3.39 -3.72
CA ARG A 212 2.39 2.51 -4.86
C ARG A 212 1.24 2.51 -5.86
N SER A 213 0.01 2.41 -5.36
CA SER A 213 -1.19 2.43 -6.19
C SER A 213 -1.41 3.76 -6.89
N TYR A 214 -1.06 4.90 -6.26
CA TYR A 214 -1.05 6.20 -6.90
C TYR A 214 -0.08 6.27 -8.09
N GLN A 215 1.16 5.76 -7.92
CA GLN A 215 2.13 5.69 -9.01
C GLN A 215 1.66 4.76 -10.12
N VAL A 216 1.07 3.61 -9.76
CA VAL A 216 0.47 2.68 -10.71
C VAL A 216 -0.69 3.29 -11.45
N GLN A 217 -1.59 4.04 -10.79
CA GLN A 217 -2.68 4.79 -11.42
C GLN A 217 -2.15 5.69 -12.54
N HIS A 218 -1.10 6.46 -12.27
CA HIS A 218 -0.48 7.33 -13.28
C HIS A 218 0.18 6.55 -14.41
N ALA A 219 0.86 5.45 -14.10
CA ALA A 219 1.44 4.59 -15.12
C ALA A 219 0.36 3.95 -16.01
N MET A 220 -0.74 3.46 -15.42
CA MET A 220 -1.87 2.90 -16.17
C MET A 220 -2.52 3.94 -17.10
N LYS A 221 -2.74 5.17 -16.62
CA LYS A 221 -3.25 6.26 -17.45
C LYS A 221 -2.32 6.53 -18.65
N SER A 222 -1.01 6.51 -18.44
CA SER A 222 -0.01 6.67 -19.51
C SER A 222 0.01 5.50 -20.50
N LEU A 223 -0.44 4.32 -20.09
CA LEU A 223 -0.60 3.13 -20.94
C LEU A 223 -1.98 3.04 -21.62
N GLY A 224 -2.82 4.06 -21.47
CA GLY A 224 -4.11 4.21 -22.14
C GLY A 224 -5.30 3.62 -21.38
N PHE A 225 -5.18 3.35 -20.08
CA PHE A 225 -6.34 3.05 -19.24
C PHE A 225 -7.08 4.35 -18.90
N THR A 226 -8.37 4.43 -19.22
CA THR A 226 -9.12 5.67 -19.16
C THR A 226 -9.78 5.94 -17.82
N LYS A 227 -10.12 4.87 -17.06
CA LYS A 227 -10.92 4.95 -15.84
C LYS A 227 -10.20 4.21 -14.70
N VAL A 228 -9.29 4.92 -14.03
CA VAL A 228 -8.48 4.34 -12.94
C VAL A 228 -8.62 5.20 -11.69
N GLY A 229 -9.25 4.63 -10.65
CA GLY A 229 -9.29 5.16 -9.29
C GLY A 229 -8.18 4.61 -8.42
N ASN A 230 -7.81 5.32 -7.36
CA ASN A 230 -6.83 4.91 -6.36
C ASN A 230 -7.44 4.95 -4.96
N LEU A 231 -7.20 3.93 -4.16
CA LEU A 231 -7.49 3.96 -2.73
C LEU A 231 -6.39 4.77 -2.02
N SER A 232 -6.70 6.02 -1.64
CA SER A 232 -5.74 7.07 -1.24
C SER A 232 -4.84 6.67 -0.06
N HIS A 233 -5.41 5.99 0.94
CA HIS A 233 -4.69 5.53 2.13
C HIS A 233 -4.43 4.02 2.11
N GLY A 234 -4.68 3.37 0.96
CA GLY A 234 -4.49 1.96 0.76
C GLY A 234 -5.35 1.08 1.66
N ILE A 235 -4.97 -0.20 1.75
CA ILE A 235 -5.71 -1.20 2.52
C ILE A 235 -5.84 -0.83 4.01
N TYR A 236 -4.97 0.02 4.54
CA TYR A 236 -5.05 0.51 5.93
C TYR A 236 -6.31 1.28 6.25
N SER A 237 -6.87 1.99 5.27
CA SER A 237 -8.10 2.77 5.47
C SER A 237 -9.37 1.93 5.25
N TYR A 238 -9.24 0.73 4.67
CA TYR A 238 -10.38 -0.12 4.37
C TYR A 238 -10.86 -0.87 5.62
N ARG A 239 -12.16 -0.81 5.92
CA ARG A 239 -12.79 -1.44 7.10
C ARG A 239 -13.71 -2.60 6.74
N GLY A 240 -13.95 -2.83 5.44
CA GLY A 240 -14.80 -3.91 4.96
C GLY A 240 -14.16 -5.29 5.07
N GLU A 241 -14.75 -6.25 4.40
CA GLU A 241 -14.36 -7.66 4.50
C GLU A 241 -12.98 -7.93 3.91
N MET A 242 -12.16 -8.63 4.67
CA MET A 242 -10.79 -9.01 4.33
C MET A 242 -10.66 -10.53 4.23
N THR A 243 -9.89 -11.00 3.26
CA THR A 243 -9.51 -12.42 3.15
C THR A 243 -8.08 -12.60 3.67
N ARG A 244 -7.87 -13.65 4.48
CA ARG A 244 -6.55 -14.13 4.88
C ARG A 244 -6.20 -15.35 4.03
N GLY A 245 -4.99 -15.33 3.45
CA GLY A 245 -4.47 -16.43 2.64
C GLY A 245 -3.95 -17.59 3.47
#